data_b776b2c8940384a5024e7ec99c5d1af9
#
_entry.id   b776b2c8940384a5024e7ec99c5d1af9
#
_cell.length_a   1.000
_cell.length_b   1.000
_cell.length_c   1.000
_cell.angle_alpha   90.00
_cell.angle_beta   90.00
_cell.angle_gamma   90.00
#
_symmetry.space_group_name_H-M   'P 1'
#
loop_
_entity.id
_entity.type
_entity.pdbx_description
1 polymer ?
#
loop_
_entity_poly.entity_id
_entity_poly.type
_entity_poly.pdbx_seq_one_letter_code
_entity_poly.pdbx_strand_id
1 'polypeptide(L)'
;QTPLMEEQPTFPPEGPSKGQPRGRALDSVMPIVLFVGLNRLASLGWAVLGATVWSIKAVVGRRRRGEAVGKFLPILVGYLVVRGIIGILTDSEAVYFGIGIGTKACIGVALIVTSLAGRPFLGRVLHLALPIDRTTRVHPAYLRMTSRLTVALGVWQLITSTWDIWLFRQTSTDGYVLIRALVGWPTGILLTFLGFWYADRALRAVPDFPGLMHLLEEQDERRRKG
;
A
#
# COMPACT_ATOMS: atom_id res chain seq x y z
N GLN A 1 59.05 3.71 -26.85
CA GLN A 1 57.75 4.13 -26.31
C GLN A 1 56.78 2.98 -26.52
N THR A 2 56.53 2.21 -25.47
CA THR A 2 55.58 1.11 -25.43
C THR A 2 54.21 1.66 -25.03
N PRO A 3 53.11 1.45 -25.78
CA PRO A 3 51.80 1.92 -25.38
C PRO A 3 51.32 1.05 -24.19
N LEU A 4 50.93 1.73 -23.12
CA LEU A 4 50.23 1.13 -21.97
C LEU A 4 48.91 0.53 -22.47
N MET A 5 48.79 -0.78 -22.41
CA MET A 5 47.50 -1.45 -22.56
C MET A 5 46.59 -1.04 -21.40
N GLU A 6 45.59 -0.27 -21.72
CA GLU A 6 44.50 0.10 -20.83
C GLU A 6 43.69 -1.16 -20.50
N GLU A 7 43.92 -1.68 -19.32
CA GLU A 7 43.22 -2.85 -18.78
C GLU A 7 41.74 -2.47 -18.60
N GLN A 8 40.88 -2.91 -19.52
CA GLN A 8 39.43 -2.76 -19.40
C GLN A 8 38.97 -3.52 -18.15
N PRO A 9 38.19 -2.88 -17.26
CA PRO A 9 37.61 -3.57 -16.11
C PRO A 9 36.67 -4.68 -16.60
N THR A 10 37.07 -5.93 -16.41
CA THR A 10 36.24 -7.10 -16.62
C THR A 10 35.11 -7.11 -15.57
N PHE A 11 33.92 -6.66 -15.96
CA PHE A 11 32.72 -6.88 -15.14
C PHE A 11 32.49 -8.38 -14.98
N PRO A 12 32.30 -8.91 -13.77
CA PRO A 12 31.90 -10.30 -13.61
C PRO A 12 30.56 -10.53 -14.30
N PRO A 13 30.36 -11.70 -14.94
CA PRO A 13 29.09 -12.00 -15.62
C PRO A 13 27.93 -11.82 -14.65
N GLU A 14 26.94 -11.02 -15.02
CA GLU A 14 25.71 -10.88 -14.27
C GLU A 14 25.10 -12.28 -14.07
N GLY A 15 25.15 -12.74 -12.84
CA GLY A 15 24.50 -14.01 -12.46
C GLY A 15 23.01 -13.89 -12.79
N PRO A 16 22.33 -15.01 -13.15
CA PRO A 16 20.93 -14.98 -13.57
C PRO A 16 20.12 -14.23 -12.55
N SER A 17 19.45 -13.16 -13.00
CA SER A 17 18.55 -12.34 -12.18
C SER A 17 17.61 -13.30 -11.46
N LYS A 18 17.67 -13.33 -10.11
CA LYS A 18 16.76 -14.15 -9.29
C LYS A 18 15.35 -13.72 -9.63
N GLY A 19 14.71 -14.51 -10.52
CA GLY A 19 13.37 -14.26 -10.99
C GLY A 19 12.47 -13.95 -9.80
N GLN A 20 11.71 -12.87 -9.87
CA GLN A 20 10.74 -12.55 -8.83
C GLN A 20 9.89 -13.77 -8.56
N PRO A 21 9.81 -14.26 -7.32
CA PRO A 21 9.10 -15.49 -7.03
C PRO A 21 7.64 -15.33 -7.45
N ARG A 22 7.20 -16.09 -8.45
CA ARG A 22 5.82 -16.14 -8.97
C ARG A 22 4.75 -16.27 -7.86
N GLY A 23 5.13 -16.71 -6.66
CA GLY A 23 4.26 -16.80 -5.49
C GLY A 23 3.71 -15.47 -4.96
N ARG A 24 4.39 -14.34 -5.17
CA ARG A 24 3.94 -13.04 -4.62
C ARG A 24 2.66 -12.50 -5.28
N ALA A 25 2.51 -12.69 -6.58
CA ALA A 25 1.29 -12.29 -7.29
C ALA A 25 0.10 -13.18 -6.91
N LEU A 26 0.32 -14.49 -6.81
CA LEU A 26 -0.69 -15.45 -6.36
C LEU A 26 -1.18 -15.16 -4.96
N ASP A 27 -0.28 -14.85 -4.01
CA ASP A 27 -0.65 -14.52 -2.63
C ASP A 27 -1.56 -13.28 -2.54
N SER A 28 -1.48 -12.37 -3.50
CA SER A 28 -2.30 -11.15 -3.54
C SER A 28 -3.65 -11.33 -4.22
N VAL A 29 -3.74 -12.20 -5.22
CA VAL A 29 -4.97 -12.43 -6.01
C VAL A 29 -5.84 -13.52 -5.39
N MET A 30 -5.22 -14.54 -4.78
CA MET A 30 -5.91 -15.72 -4.25
C MET A 30 -7.02 -15.41 -3.23
N PRO A 31 -6.88 -14.44 -2.31
CA PRO A 31 -7.98 -14.08 -1.40
C PRO A 31 -9.24 -13.64 -2.14
N ILE A 32 -9.10 -12.93 -3.25
CA ILE A 32 -10.24 -12.48 -4.07
C ILE A 32 -10.89 -13.65 -4.77
N VAL A 33 -10.08 -14.53 -5.37
CA VAL A 33 -10.57 -15.73 -6.07
C VAL A 33 -11.29 -16.66 -5.09
N LEU A 34 -10.71 -16.89 -3.90
CA LEU A 34 -11.34 -17.70 -2.85
C LEU A 34 -12.63 -17.07 -2.35
N PHE A 35 -12.64 -15.74 -2.15
CA PHE A 35 -13.83 -15.05 -1.70
C PHE A 35 -14.98 -15.22 -2.70
N VAL A 36 -14.76 -14.90 -3.96
CA VAL A 36 -15.80 -15.00 -5.00
C VAL A 36 -16.25 -16.46 -5.22
N GLY A 37 -15.29 -17.38 -5.26
CA GLY A 37 -15.61 -18.81 -5.45
C GLY A 37 -16.43 -19.39 -4.29
N LEU A 38 -16.01 -19.16 -3.04
CA LEU A 38 -16.70 -19.66 -1.87
C LEU A 38 -18.04 -18.95 -1.60
N ASN A 39 -18.15 -17.66 -1.94
CA ASN A 39 -19.41 -16.93 -1.81
C ASN A 39 -20.49 -17.51 -2.75
N ARG A 40 -20.09 -17.95 -3.95
CA ARG A 40 -21.03 -18.59 -4.88
C ARG A 40 -21.37 -20.04 -4.55
N LEU A 41 -20.42 -20.79 -3.98
CA LEU A 41 -20.58 -22.24 -3.75
C LEU A 41 -21.17 -22.56 -2.37
N ALA A 42 -20.99 -21.69 -1.39
CA ALA A 42 -21.39 -21.97 -0.03
C ALA A 42 -22.17 -20.79 0.60
N SER A 43 -21.47 -19.83 1.18
CA SER A 43 -22.05 -18.63 1.78
C SER A 43 -20.98 -17.57 2.05
N LEU A 44 -21.43 -16.33 2.39
CA LEU A 44 -20.55 -15.24 2.80
C LEU A 44 -19.59 -15.67 3.94
N GLY A 45 -20.09 -16.43 4.93
CA GLY A 45 -19.25 -16.90 6.03
C GLY A 45 -18.06 -17.72 5.56
N TRP A 46 -18.28 -18.68 4.69
CA TRP A 46 -17.22 -19.51 4.12
C TRP A 46 -16.27 -18.71 3.22
N ALA A 47 -16.79 -17.76 2.45
CA ALA A 47 -15.99 -16.87 1.62
C ALA A 47 -15.02 -16.02 2.45
N VAL A 48 -15.54 -15.42 3.54
CA VAL A 48 -14.73 -14.60 4.46
C VAL A 48 -13.69 -15.45 5.19
N LEU A 49 -14.09 -16.63 5.69
CA LEU A 49 -13.17 -17.57 6.36
C LEU A 49 -12.05 -18.01 5.42
N GLY A 50 -12.36 -18.44 4.21
CA GLY A 50 -11.37 -18.88 3.23
C GLY A 50 -10.38 -17.80 2.86
N ALA A 51 -10.86 -16.60 2.55
CA ALA A 51 -9.99 -15.46 2.25
C ALA A 51 -9.12 -15.05 3.45
N THR A 52 -9.67 -15.08 4.67
CA THR A 52 -8.95 -14.75 5.91
C THR A 52 -7.86 -15.78 6.21
N VAL A 53 -8.19 -17.08 6.16
CA VAL A 53 -7.24 -18.17 6.38
C VAL A 53 -6.08 -18.10 5.38
N TRP A 54 -6.38 -17.85 4.09
CA TRP A 54 -5.34 -17.67 3.09
C TRP A 54 -4.43 -16.48 3.40
N SER A 55 -5.02 -15.34 3.81
CA SER A 55 -4.27 -14.15 4.17
C SER A 55 -3.35 -14.40 5.37
N ILE A 56 -3.83 -15.10 6.40
CA ILE A 56 -3.02 -15.51 7.56
C ILE A 56 -1.88 -16.43 7.11
N LYS A 57 -2.18 -17.44 6.29
CA LYS A 57 -1.17 -18.37 5.73
C LYS A 57 -0.08 -17.61 4.98
N ALA A 58 -0.46 -16.65 4.12
CA ALA A 58 0.48 -15.83 3.37
C ALA A 58 1.39 -14.99 4.31
N VAL A 59 0.84 -14.40 5.36
CA VAL A 59 1.58 -13.63 6.37
C VAL A 59 2.55 -14.52 7.15
N VAL A 60 2.08 -15.66 7.66
CA VAL A 60 2.92 -16.63 8.39
C VAL A 60 4.03 -17.17 7.49
N GLY A 61 3.71 -17.46 6.23
CA GLY A 61 4.69 -17.90 5.24
C GLY A 61 5.80 -16.86 5.00
N ARG A 62 5.45 -15.58 4.89
CA ARG A 62 6.43 -14.47 4.78
C ARG A 62 7.31 -14.38 6.02
N ARG A 63 6.70 -14.44 7.21
CA ARG A 63 7.43 -14.39 8.48
C ARG A 63 8.40 -15.57 8.62
N ARG A 64 7.99 -16.80 8.24
CA ARG A 64 8.85 -17.99 8.26
C ARG A 64 10.04 -17.90 7.29
N ARG A 65 9.89 -17.16 6.19
CA ARG A 65 10.98 -16.88 5.23
C ARG A 65 11.92 -15.76 5.67
N GLY A 66 11.75 -15.21 6.89
CA GLY A 66 12.56 -14.10 7.38
C GLY A 66 12.27 -12.76 6.71
N GLU A 67 11.17 -12.66 5.91
CA GLU A 67 10.77 -11.39 5.32
C GLU A 67 10.30 -10.45 6.43
N ALA A 68 10.76 -9.19 6.43
CA ALA A 68 10.36 -8.20 7.42
C ALA A 68 8.86 -7.93 7.34
N VAL A 69 8.11 -8.57 8.22
CA VAL A 69 6.68 -8.35 8.40
C VAL A 69 6.52 -7.12 9.30
N GLY A 70 6.23 -5.96 8.73
CA GLY A 70 6.05 -4.73 9.50
C GLY A 70 4.98 -4.90 10.59
N LYS A 71 5.12 -4.16 11.70
CA LYS A 71 4.18 -4.17 12.85
C LYS A 71 2.72 -3.89 12.46
N PHE A 72 2.51 -3.24 11.33
CA PHE A 72 1.19 -2.90 10.80
C PHE A 72 0.39 -4.12 10.31
N LEU A 73 1.06 -5.15 9.79
CA LEU A 73 0.41 -6.31 9.19
C LEU A 73 -0.39 -7.15 10.21
N PRO A 74 0.09 -7.43 11.44
CA PRO A 74 -0.71 -8.10 12.46
C PRO A 74 -1.98 -7.32 12.85
N ILE A 75 -1.90 -5.99 12.91
CA ILE A 75 -3.05 -5.12 13.22
C ILE A 75 -4.09 -5.24 12.10
N LEU A 76 -3.63 -5.20 10.84
CA LEU A 76 -4.52 -5.36 9.67
C LEU A 76 -5.20 -6.73 9.67
N VAL A 77 -4.45 -7.80 9.94
CA VAL A 77 -5.02 -9.17 10.04
C VAL A 77 -6.03 -9.24 11.18
N GLY A 78 -5.71 -8.70 12.36
CA GLY A 78 -6.64 -8.62 13.50
C GLY A 78 -7.94 -7.90 13.13
N TYR A 79 -7.84 -6.75 12.46
CA TYR A 79 -9.00 -6.02 11.94
C TYR A 79 -9.84 -6.85 10.96
N LEU A 80 -9.20 -7.57 10.03
CA LEU A 80 -9.91 -8.43 9.07
C LEU A 80 -10.62 -9.60 9.76
N VAL A 81 -10.00 -10.20 10.79
CA VAL A 81 -10.60 -11.27 11.59
C VAL A 81 -11.84 -10.75 12.33
N VAL A 82 -11.72 -9.64 13.06
CA VAL A 82 -12.86 -9.05 13.79
C VAL A 82 -14.00 -8.70 12.85
N ARG A 83 -13.70 -8.06 11.74
CA ARG A 83 -14.68 -7.73 10.69
C ARG A 83 -15.34 -8.98 10.12
N GLY A 84 -14.56 -10.05 9.90
CA GLY A 84 -15.05 -11.33 9.42
C GLY A 84 -16.02 -11.98 10.41
N ILE A 85 -15.65 -12.01 11.69
CA ILE A 85 -16.51 -12.54 12.76
C ILE A 85 -17.84 -11.78 12.81
N ILE A 86 -17.81 -10.44 12.78
CA ILE A 86 -19.04 -9.64 12.80
C ILE A 86 -19.90 -9.95 11.56
N GLY A 87 -19.31 -10.06 10.38
CA GLY A 87 -20.01 -10.40 9.14
C GLY A 87 -20.70 -11.75 9.22
N ILE A 88 -20.03 -12.77 9.81
CA ILE A 88 -20.60 -14.11 10.00
C ILE A 88 -21.73 -14.10 11.04
N LEU A 89 -21.51 -13.44 12.18
CA LEU A 89 -22.50 -13.39 13.26
C LEU A 89 -23.79 -12.65 12.86
N THR A 90 -23.66 -11.65 11.98
CA THR A 90 -24.81 -10.86 11.49
C THR A 90 -25.45 -11.46 10.25
N ASP A 91 -24.81 -12.44 9.62
CA ASP A 91 -25.20 -13.02 8.32
C ASP A 91 -25.58 -11.94 7.29
N SER A 92 -24.83 -10.84 7.29
CA SER A 92 -25.13 -9.65 6.50
C SER A 92 -23.94 -9.15 5.71
N GLU A 93 -24.02 -9.29 4.41
CA GLU A 93 -23.04 -8.73 3.48
C GLU A 93 -22.94 -7.20 3.63
N ALA A 94 -24.06 -6.53 3.84
CA ALA A 94 -24.12 -5.09 4.03
C ALA A 94 -23.34 -4.65 5.28
N VAL A 95 -23.44 -5.39 6.38
CA VAL A 95 -22.67 -5.13 7.60
C VAL A 95 -21.17 -5.35 7.34
N TYR A 96 -20.83 -6.49 6.75
CA TYR A 96 -19.44 -6.81 6.45
C TYR A 96 -18.74 -5.74 5.57
N PHE A 97 -19.37 -5.38 4.45
CA PHE A 97 -18.80 -4.36 3.55
C PHE A 97 -18.95 -2.95 4.13
N GLY A 98 -20.06 -2.66 4.82
CA GLY A 98 -20.31 -1.37 5.47
C GLY A 98 -19.25 -1.01 6.49
N ILE A 99 -18.80 -1.94 7.34
CA ILE A 99 -17.69 -1.73 8.28
C ILE A 99 -16.42 -1.33 7.53
N GLY A 100 -16.11 -2.00 6.40
CA GLY A 100 -14.93 -1.68 5.59
C GLY A 100 -15.00 -0.30 4.95
N ILE A 101 -16.15 0.05 4.38
CA ILE A 101 -16.39 1.35 3.76
C ILE A 101 -16.37 2.46 4.81
N GLY A 102 -17.04 2.23 5.96
CA GLY A 102 -17.05 3.17 7.08
C GLY A 102 -15.65 3.42 7.65
N THR A 103 -14.86 2.36 7.87
CA THR A 103 -13.46 2.51 8.32
C THR A 103 -12.64 3.33 7.34
N LYS A 104 -12.80 3.11 6.05
CA LYS A 104 -12.13 3.87 5.00
C LYS A 104 -12.52 5.34 5.02
N ALA A 105 -13.81 5.65 5.19
CA ALA A 105 -14.31 7.01 5.32
C ALA A 105 -13.75 7.69 6.59
N CYS A 106 -13.75 7.00 7.73
CA CYS A 106 -13.17 7.52 8.98
C CYS A 106 -11.67 7.83 8.83
N ILE A 107 -10.91 6.96 8.15
CA ILE A 107 -9.50 7.21 7.83
C ILE A 107 -9.38 8.46 6.95
N GLY A 108 -10.24 8.62 5.94
CA GLY A 108 -10.27 9.81 5.08
C GLY A 108 -10.46 11.10 5.88
N VAL A 109 -11.46 11.12 6.77
CA VAL A 109 -11.71 12.25 7.66
C VAL A 109 -10.52 12.51 8.58
N ALA A 110 -9.98 11.46 9.22
CA ALA A 110 -8.83 11.59 10.11
C ALA A 110 -7.60 12.17 9.39
N LEU A 111 -7.32 11.77 8.16
CA LEU A 111 -6.23 12.34 7.35
C LEU A 111 -6.43 13.84 7.13
N ILE A 112 -7.63 14.27 6.76
CA ILE A 112 -7.95 15.69 6.56
C ILE A 112 -7.77 16.47 7.88
N VAL A 113 -8.35 15.96 8.96
CA VAL A 113 -8.26 16.59 10.29
C VAL A 113 -6.81 16.74 10.76
N THR A 114 -5.98 15.68 10.60
CA THR A 114 -4.54 15.76 10.99
C THR A 114 -3.78 16.80 10.18
N SER A 115 -4.15 16.99 8.91
CA SER A 115 -3.53 18.02 8.06
C SER A 115 -3.98 19.43 8.47
N LEU A 116 -5.27 19.63 8.74
CA LEU A 116 -5.80 20.91 9.23
C LEU A 116 -5.25 21.28 10.60
N ALA A 117 -4.98 20.29 11.46
CA ALA A 117 -4.32 20.48 12.75
C ALA A 117 -2.81 20.78 12.65
N GLY A 118 -2.27 21.01 11.45
CA GLY A 118 -0.85 21.30 11.23
C GLY A 118 0.09 20.12 11.45
N ARG A 119 -0.44 18.90 11.54
CA ARG A 119 0.32 17.65 11.80
C ARG A 119 0.04 16.61 10.72
N PRO A 120 0.37 16.86 9.43
CA PRO A 120 0.03 15.97 8.33
C PRO A 120 0.58 14.56 8.55
N PHE A 121 -0.28 13.57 8.41
CA PHE A 121 0.06 12.16 8.63
C PHE A 121 1.23 11.71 7.74
N LEU A 122 1.21 12.08 6.46
CA LEU A 122 2.29 11.74 5.52
C LEU A 122 3.64 12.31 5.93
N GLY A 123 3.68 13.47 6.58
CA GLY A 123 4.93 14.03 7.10
C GLY A 123 5.59 13.12 8.15
N ARG A 124 4.78 12.39 8.94
CA ARG A 124 5.27 11.41 9.91
C ARG A 124 5.67 10.08 9.28
N VAL A 125 4.92 9.62 8.29
CA VAL A 125 5.20 8.33 7.63
C VAL A 125 6.40 8.44 6.71
N LEU A 126 6.52 9.54 5.99
CA LEU A 126 7.58 9.71 4.99
C LEU A 126 8.98 9.70 5.62
N HIS A 127 9.16 10.32 6.78
CA HIS A 127 10.46 10.31 7.46
C HIS A 127 10.81 8.97 8.15
N LEU A 128 9.81 8.10 8.37
CA LEU A 128 10.05 6.73 8.82
C LEU A 128 10.42 5.81 7.66
N ALA A 129 9.95 6.14 6.45
CA ALA A 129 10.17 5.35 5.25
C ALA A 129 11.45 5.76 4.49
N LEU A 130 11.80 7.04 4.53
CA LEU A 130 12.94 7.61 3.79
C LEU A 130 13.90 8.35 4.75
N PRO A 131 15.21 8.29 4.52
CA PRO A 131 16.22 8.99 5.31
C PRO A 131 16.24 10.49 4.97
N ILE A 132 15.13 11.19 5.26
CA ILE A 132 15.01 12.62 4.99
C ILE A 132 15.68 13.40 6.11
N ASP A 133 16.59 14.29 5.77
CA ASP A 133 17.32 15.11 6.71
C ASP A 133 16.42 16.06 7.50
N ARG A 134 16.87 16.42 8.70
CA ARG A 134 16.10 17.25 9.63
C ARG A 134 15.85 18.67 9.07
N THR A 135 16.78 19.20 8.32
CA THR A 135 16.69 20.51 7.64
C THR A 135 15.56 20.52 6.61
N THR A 136 15.47 19.46 5.79
CA THR A 136 14.40 19.27 4.81
C THR A 136 13.03 19.16 5.47
N ARG A 137 12.92 18.47 6.62
CA ARG A 137 11.63 18.27 7.31
C ARG A 137 10.99 19.54 7.82
N VAL A 138 11.78 20.53 8.22
CA VAL A 138 11.28 21.84 8.72
C VAL A 138 11.06 22.83 7.59
N HIS A 139 11.51 22.53 6.38
CA HIS A 139 11.39 23.42 5.25
C HIS A 139 9.92 23.62 4.82
N PRO A 140 9.47 24.87 4.53
CA PRO A 140 8.08 25.15 4.18
C PRO A 140 7.56 24.36 2.96
N ALA A 141 8.43 24.04 2.00
CA ALA A 141 8.06 23.22 0.84
C ALA A 141 7.66 21.79 1.26
N TYR A 142 8.43 21.17 2.18
CA TYR A 142 8.13 19.84 2.71
C TYR A 142 6.80 19.82 3.48
N LEU A 143 6.59 20.80 4.36
CA LEU A 143 5.36 20.90 5.16
C LEU A 143 4.12 21.09 4.27
N ARG A 144 4.20 21.98 3.29
CA ARG A 144 3.13 22.19 2.30
C ARG A 144 2.86 20.97 1.44
N MET A 145 3.88 20.31 0.96
CA MET A 145 3.79 19.09 0.16
C MET A 145 3.11 17.96 0.95
N THR A 146 3.59 17.67 2.17
CA THR A 146 3.02 16.59 3.00
C THR A 146 1.58 16.90 3.42
N SER A 147 1.26 18.17 3.71
CA SER A 147 -0.11 18.60 4.02
C SER A 147 -1.04 18.38 2.81
N ARG A 148 -0.67 18.86 1.64
CA ARG A 148 -1.48 18.71 0.41
C ARG A 148 -1.68 17.24 0.03
N LEU A 149 -0.65 16.42 0.10
CA LEU A 149 -0.76 14.99 -0.16
C LEU A 149 -1.64 14.28 0.87
N THR A 150 -1.54 14.65 2.16
CA THR A 150 -2.39 14.09 3.21
C THR A 150 -3.86 14.42 2.96
N VAL A 151 -4.17 15.68 2.61
CA VAL A 151 -5.54 16.09 2.27
C VAL A 151 -6.02 15.39 1.00
N ALA A 152 -5.21 15.33 -0.05
CA ALA A 152 -5.56 14.64 -1.30
C ALA A 152 -5.90 13.17 -1.07
N LEU A 153 -5.10 12.45 -0.25
CA LEU A 153 -5.39 11.07 0.15
C LEU A 153 -6.67 10.98 0.97
N GLY A 154 -6.91 11.90 1.90
CA GLY A 154 -8.14 11.94 2.68
C GLY A 154 -9.39 12.13 1.80
N VAL A 155 -9.35 13.10 0.90
CA VAL A 155 -10.42 13.35 -0.08
C VAL A 155 -10.63 12.14 -0.99
N TRP A 156 -9.56 11.54 -1.48
CA TRP A 156 -9.63 10.32 -2.27
C TRP A 156 -10.32 9.16 -1.53
N GLN A 157 -10.02 8.98 -0.24
CA GLN A 157 -10.67 7.96 0.58
C GLN A 157 -12.18 8.23 0.72
N LEU A 158 -12.61 9.48 0.86
CA LEU A 158 -14.01 9.85 0.93
C LEU A 158 -14.73 9.63 -0.41
N ILE A 159 -14.15 10.10 -1.51
CA ILE A 159 -14.71 9.90 -2.86
C ILE A 159 -14.90 8.42 -3.14
N THR A 160 -13.87 7.63 -2.90
CA THR A 160 -13.94 6.19 -3.17
C THR A 160 -14.83 5.43 -2.17
N SER A 161 -15.03 5.93 -0.94
CA SER A 161 -16.02 5.37 -0.01
C SER A 161 -17.45 5.63 -0.49
N THR A 162 -17.74 6.84 -0.99
CA THR A 162 -19.04 7.17 -1.58
C THR A 162 -19.30 6.32 -2.83
N TRP A 163 -18.28 6.16 -3.67
CA TRP A 163 -18.38 5.28 -4.84
C TRP A 163 -18.59 3.81 -4.45
N ASP A 164 -17.91 3.32 -3.40
CA ASP A 164 -18.09 1.97 -2.87
C ASP A 164 -19.53 1.73 -2.40
N ILE A 165 -20.17 2.72 -1.72
CA ILE A 165 -21.57 2.63 -1.30
C ILE A 165 -22.49 2.54 -2.52
N TRP A 166 -22.29 3.40 -3.51
CA TRP A 166 -23.06 3.40 -4.72
C TRP A 166 -22.92 2.08 -5.49
N LEU A 167 -21.69 1.61 -5.67
CA LEU A 167 -21.40 0.36 -6.38
C LEU A 167 -22.04 -0.84 -5.68
N PHE A 168 -21.94 -0.92 -4.34
CA PHE A 168 -22.53 -2.00 -3.55
C PHE A 168 -24.05 -2.05 -3.67
N ARG A 169 -24.72 -0.90 -3.86
CA ARG A 169 -26.18 -0.82 -4.08
C ARG A 169 -26.61 -1.22 -5.48
N GLN A 170 -25.72 -1.12 -6.48
CA GLN A 170 -26.03 -1.35 -7.88
C GLN A 170 -25.63 -2.73 -8.38
N THR A 171 -24.82 -3.47 -7.63
CA THR A 171 -24.24 -4.74 -8.09
C THR A 171 -24.44 -5.84 -7.06
N SER A 172 -24.31 -7.09 -7.53
CA SER A 172 -24.18 -8.24 -6.60
C SER A 172 -22.87 -8.15 -5.83
N THR A 173 -22.79 -8.85 -4.70
CA THR A 173 -21.57 -8.91 -3.87
C THR A 173 -20.34 -9.32 -4.65
N ASP A 174 -20.45 -10.35 -5.51
CA ASP A 174 -19.35 -10.78 -6.37
C ASP A 174 -18.95 -9.69 -7.37
N GLY A 175 -19.95 -9.05 -8.00
CA GLY A 175 -19.74 -7.93 -8.91
C GLY A 175 -19.03 -6.76 -8.22
N TYR A 176 -19.46 -6.41 -7.01
CA TYR A 176 -18.83 -5.39 -6.20
C TYR A 176 -17.35 -5.70 -5.94
N VAL A 177 -17.03 -6.91 -5.49
CA VAL A 177 -15.64 -7.31 -5.20
C VAL A 177 -14.76 -7.28 -6.44
N LEU A 178 -15.25 -7.81 -7.56
CA LEU A 178 -14.50 -7.84 -8.82
C LEU A 178 -14.27 -6.43 -9.39
N ILE A 179 -15.32 -5.61 -9.50
CA ILE A 179 -15.20 -4.26 -10.04
C ILE A 179 -14.29 -3.41 -9.15
N ARG A 180 -14.45 -3.52 -7.84
CA ARG A 180 -13.61 -2.81 -6.88
C ARG A 180 -12.13 -3.21 -7.00
N ALA A 181 -11.82 -4.49 -7.21
CA ALA A 181 -10.46 -4.95 -7.43
C ALA A 181 -9.89 -4.44 -8.75
N LEU A 182 -10.66 -4.56 -9.85
CA LEU A 182 -10.25 -4.12 -11.19
C LEU A 182 -10.00 -2.61 -11.26
N VAL A 183 -10.83 -1.81 -10.60
CA VAL A 183 -10.68 -0.34 -10.59
C VAL A 183 -9.68 0.09 -9.53
N GLY A 184 -9.69 -0.53 -8.35
CA GLY A 184 -8.87 -0.14 -7.21
C GLY A 184 -7.37 -0.31 -7.44
N TRP A 185 -6.95 -1.38 -8.10
CA TRP A 185 -5.54 -1.62 -8.37
C TRP A 185 -4.91 -0.61 -9.33
N PRO A 186 -5.48 -0.37 -10.54
CA PRO A 186 -4.92 0.63 -11.45
C PRO A 186 -4.96 2.04 -10.86
N THR A 187 -6.06 2.41 -10.19
CA THR A 187 -6.18 3.74 -9.57
C THR A 187 -5.24 3.91 -8.38
N GLY A 188 -4.98 2.85 -7.60
CA GLY A 188 -4.00 2.87 -6.52
C GLY A 188 -2.57 3.07 -7.05
N ILE A 189 -2.20 2.37 -8.12
CA ILE A 189 -0.89 2.53 -8.79
C ILE A 189 -0.76 3.95 -9.33
N LEU A 190 -1.77 4.44 -10.05
CA LEU A 190 -1.78 5.80 -10.59
C LEU A 190 -1.64 6.87 -9.49
N LEU A 191 -2.40 6.73 -8.41
CA LEU A 191 -2.34 7.67 -7.28
C LEU A 191 -0.95 7.68 -6.62
N THR A 192 -0.35 6.50 -6.47
CA THR A 192 1.02 6.36 -5.93
C THR A 192 2.03 7.04 -6.84
N PHE A 193 1.94 6.82 -8.14
CA PHE A 193 2.81 7.45 -9.13
C PHE A 193 2.67 8.98 -9.13
N LEU A 194 1.43 9.49 -9.19
CA LEU A 194 1.15 10.93 -9.13
C LEU A 194 1.62 11.55 -7.82
N GLY A 195 1.41 10.87 -6.70
CA GLY A 195 1.86 11.32 -5.39
C GLY A 195 3.39 11.42 -5.31
N PHE A 196 4.09 10.41 -5.82
CA PHE A 196 5.54 10.39 -5.88
C PHE A 196 6.09 11.48 -6.80
N TRP A 197 5.53 11.61 -8.01
CA TRP A 197 5.90 12.65 -8.96
C TRP A 197 5.71 14.07 -8.38
N TYR A 198 4.55 14.30 -7.75
CA TYR A 198 4.27 15.58 -7.09
C TYR A 198 5.24 15.85 -5.93
N ALA A 199 5.55 14.84 -5.11
CA ALA A 199 6.49 14.96 -4.00
C ALA A 199 7.90 15.31 -4.49
N ASP A 200 8.40 14.61 -5.50
CA ASP A 200 9.72 14.89 -6.09
C ASP A 200 9.80 16.32 -6.64
N ARG A 201 8.79 16.73 -7.43
CA ARG A 201 8.71 18.08 -7.97
C ARG A 201 8.65 19.16 -6.86
N ALA A 202 7.88 18.92 -5.81
CA ALA A 202 7.74 19.88 -4.71
C ALA A 202 9.02 20.00 -3.88
N LEU A 203 9.76 18.90 -3.70
CA LEU A 203 11.00 18.88 -2.93
C LEU A 203 12.21 19.44 -3.69
N ARG A 204 12.15 19.53 -5.00
CA ARG A 204 13.19 20.24 -5.80
C ARG A 204 13.30 21.73 -5.44
N ALA A 205 12.32 22.29 -4.74
CA ALA A 205 12.39 23.65 -4.22
C ALA A 205 13.21 23.76 -2.92
N VAL A 206 13.65 22.64 -2.35
CA VAL A 206 14.52 22.60 -1.16
C VAL A 206 15.97 22.63 -1.63
N PRO A 207 16.81 23.59 -1.15
CA PRO A 207 18.23 23.61 -1.46
C PRO A 207 18.90 22.29 -1.06
N ASP A 208 19.85 21.82 -1.88
CA ASP A 208 20.65 20.61 -1.63
C ASP A 208 19.86 19.30 -1.50
N PHE A 209 18.60 19.27 -1.94
CA PHE A 209 17.81 18.03 -1.94
C PHE A 209 18.23 17.10 -3.10
N PRO A 210 18.76 15.90 -2.80
CA PRO A 210 19.34 15.02 -3.84
C PRO A 210 18.31 14.39 -4.78
N GLY A 211 17.01 14.54 -4.51
CA GLY A 211 15.92 13.88 -5.24
C GLY A 211 15.43 12.60 -4.55
N LEU A 212 14.12 12.31 -4.69
CA LEU A 212 13.52 11.12 -4.05
C LEU A 212 14.06 9.81 -4.63
N MET A 213 14.37 9.77 -5.92
CA MET A 213 14.92 8.57 -6.55
C MET A 213 16.29 8.22 -5.98
N HIS A 214 17.17 9.21 -5.83
CA HIS A 214 18.50 9.00 -5.24
C HIS A 214 18.44 8.48 -3.81
N LEU A 215 17.51 9.01 -2.99
CA LEU A 215 17.30 8.52 -1.63
C LEU A 215 16.81 7.07 -1.58
N LEU A 216 16.00 6.64 -2.55
CA LEU A 216 15.53 5.25 -2.65
C LEU A 216 16.66 4.31 -3.08
N GLU A 217 17.51 4.74 -4.02
CA GLU A 217 18.68 3.97 -4.47
C GLU A 217 19.68 3.78 -3.31
N GLU A 218 20.00 4.86 -2.60
CA GLU A 218 20.88 4.81 -1.43
C GLU A 218 20.33 3.86 -0.32
N GLN A 219 19.01 3.89 -0.12
CA GLN A 219 18.38 3.01 0.86
C GLN A 219 18.42 1.54 0.43
N ASP A 220 18.28 1.26 -0.86
CA ASP A 220 18.33 -0.10 -1.40
C ASP A 220 19.76 -0.67 -1.32
N GLU A 221 20.78 0.18 -1.58
CA GLU A 221 22.17 -0.19 -1.41
C GLU A 221 22.52 -0.50 0.06
N ARG A 222 22.05 0.32 0.99
CA ARG A 222 22.24 0.07 2.43
C ARG A 222 21.61 -1.25 2.87
N ARG A 223 20.45 -1.61 2.31
CA ARG A 223 19.76 -2.89 2.59
C ARG A 223 20.47 -4.09 1.98
N ARG A 224 21.24 -3.91 0.91
CA ARG A 224 22.02 -4.99 0.28
C ARG A 224 23.36 -5.27 1.00
N LYS A 225 23.88 -4.26 1.70
CA LYS A 225 25.18 -4.34 2.42
C LYS A 225 25.05 -4.79 3.88
N GLY A 226 23.85 -4.81 4.47
CA GLY A 226 23.58 -5.28 5.83
C GLY A 226 22.77 -6.57 5.84
#